data_de02944a150ff50c548623dde1117049
#
_entry.id   de02944a150ff50c548623dde1117049
#
_cell.length_a   1.000
_cell.length_b   1.000
_cell.length_c   1.000
_cell.angle_alpha   90.00
_cell.angle_beta   90.00
_cell.angle_gamma   90.00
#
_symmetry.space_group_name_H-M   'P 1'
#
loop_
_entity.id
_entity.type
_entity.pdbx_description
1 polymer ?
#
loop_
_entity_poly.entity_id
_entity_poly.type
_entity_poly.pdbx_seq_one_letter_code
_entity_poly.pdbx_strand_id
1 'polypeptide(L)'
;MPEAIEKVYTTFRGVTLYMQRIMKDAYAMTPVGVTCDMALVDSLIDSFVTENDYRIRELLAYISEPQKEVLYAIHEEGQAKSIVSAAFTKKHRLKSPSATQSAAQKLLEDDILTRNEKVYSIADPLLILWLDKKV
;
A
#
# COMPACT_ATOMS: atom_id res chain seq x y z
N MET A 1 23.88 -8.87 3.87
CA MET A 1 22.77 -9.36 3.07
C MET A 1 22.14 -8.35 2.18
N PRO A 2 22.77 -8.09 1.04
CA PRO A 2 22.24 -7.08 0.13
C PRO A 2 20.81 -7.36 -0.34
N GLU A 3 20.48 -8.63 -0.59
CA GLU A 3 19.16 -9.02 -1.09
C GLU A 3 18.05 -8.76 -0.10
N ALA A 4 18.29 -9.08 1.18
CA ALA A 4 17.31 -8.85 2.23
C ALA A 4 17.07 -7.35 2.45
N ILE A 5 18.14 -6.55 2.44
CA ILE A 5 18.05 -5.09 2.58
C ILE A 5 17.30 -4.50 1.40
N GLU A 6 17.61 -4.96 0.19
CA GLU A 6 16.95 -4.50 -1.03
C GLU A 6 15.46 -4.83 -0.99
N LYS A 7 15.10 -6.03 -0.51
CA LYS A 7 13.70 -6.44 -0.37
C LYS A 7 12.94 -5.49 0.55
N VAL A 8 13.53 -5.15 1.70
CA VAL A 8 12.89 -4.23 2.65
C VAL A 8 12.72 -2.85 2.02
N TYR A 9 13.76 -2.35 1.36
CA TYR A 9 13.70 -1.03 0.71
C TYR A 9 12.63 -1.00 -0.37
N THR A 10 12.61 -1.99 -1.25
CA THR A 10 11.66 -2.07 -2.36
C THR A 10 10.23 -2.22 -1.84
N THR A 11 10.02 -3.07 -0.84
CA THR A 11 8.69 -3.35 -0.28
C THR A 11 8.08 -2.08 0.33
N PHE A 12 8.85 -1.31 1.07
CA PHE A 12 8.35 -0.14 1.78
C PHE A 12 8.69 1.18 1.09
N ARG A 13 9.19 1.12 -0.15
CA ARG A 13 9.47 2.30 -1.00
C ARG A 13 10.29 3.36 -0.27
N GLY A 14 11.23 2.93 0.57
CA GLY A 14 12.08 3.85 1.30
C GLY A 14 11.42 4.55 2.49
N VAL A 15 10.24 4.12 2.92
CA VAL A 15 9.62 4.69 4.13
C VAL A 15 10.45 4.27 5.33
N THR A 16 11.19 5.21 5.88
CA THR A 16 12.22 4.96 6.89
C THR A 16 11.68 4.26 8.13
N LEU A 17 10.53 4.70 8.63
CA LEU A 17 9.94 4.12 9.84
C LEU A 17 9.66 2.62 9.69
N TYR A 18 9.09 2.22 8.56
CA TYR A 18 8.79 0.82 8.28
C TYR A 18 10.06 0.01 8.10
N MET A 19 11.02 0.55 7.35
CA MET A 19 12.31 -0.10 7.12
C MET A 19 13.05 -0.33 8.44
N GLN A 20 13.07 0.68 9.31
CA GLN A 20 13.71 0.56 10.61
C GLN A 20 13.07 -0.54 11.46
N ARG A 21 11.75 -0.63 11.46
CA ARG A 21 11.05 -1.66 12.23
C ARG A 21 11.42 -3.05 11.76
N ILE A 22 11.40 -3.30 10.45
CA ILE A 22 11.71 -4.62 9.90
C ILE A 22 13.18 -4.95 10.11
N MET A 23 14.09 -4.00 9.90
CA MET A 23 15.53 -4.21 10.11
C MET A 23 15.83 -4.50 11.57
N LYS A 24 15.19 -3.79 12.49
CA LYS A 24 15.36 -4.03 13.93
C LYS A 24 14.90 -5.44 14.31
N ASP A 25 13.73 -5.84 13.83
CA ASP A 25 13.19 -7.16 14.12
C ASP A 25 14.07 -8.27 13.52
N ALA A 26 14.55 -8.07 12.30
CA ALA A 26 15.45 -9.03 11.65
C ALA A 26 16.76 -9.18 12.42
N TYR A 27 17.32 -8.06 12.88
CA TYR A 27 18.54 -8.10 13.69
C TYR A 27 18.32 -8.87 14.99
N ALA A 28 17.21 -8.59 15.67
CA ALA A 28 16.91 -9.23 16.96
C ALA A 28 16.69 -10.75 16.84
N MET A 29 16.15 -11.20 15.70
CA MET A 29 15.80 -12.61 15.49
C MET A 29 16.89 -13.41 14.77
N THR A 30 17.94 -12.75 14.31
CA THR A 30 19.04 -13.43 13.63
C THR A 30 20.16 -13.74 14.64
N PRO A 31 20.53 -15.00 14.83
CA PRO A 31 21.61 -15.34 15.76
C PRO A 31 22.93 -14.68 15.36
N VAL A 32 23.76 -14.42 16.35
CA VAL A 32 25.08 -13.82 16.13
C VAL A 32 25.90 -14.71 15.19
N GLY A 33 26.48 -14.11 14.16
CA GLY A 33 27.28 -14.82 13.19
C GLY A 33 26.50 -15.50 12.06
N VAL A 34 25.15 -15.42 12.09
CA VAL A 34 24.29 -16.00 11.06
C VAL A 34 23.74 -14.88 10.18
N THR A 35 23.69 -15.14 8.88
CA THR A 35 23.11 -14.19 7.93
C THR A 35 21.58 -14.29 7.95
N CYS A 36 20.91 -13.14 8.05
CA CYS A 36 19.45 -13.07 7.96
C CYS A 36 19.02 -13.44 6.53
N ASP A 37 18.10 -14.36 6.35
CA ASP A 37 17.69 -14.81 5.03
C ASP A 37 16.37 -14.13 4.57
N MET A 38 16.03 -14.35 3.30
CA MET A 38 14.83 -13.76 2.70
C MET A 38 13.55 -14.31 3.32
N ALA A 39 13.55 -15.57 3.74
CA ALA A 39 12.37 -16.17 4.37
C ALA A 39 12.04 -15.49 5.68
N LEU A 40 13.06 -15.12 6.48
CA LEU A 40 12.84 -14.37 7.71
C LEU A 40 12.29 -12.97 7.41
N VAL A 41 12.84 -12.27 6.43
CA VAL A 41 12.36 -10.95 6.04
C VAL A 41 10.91 -11.02 5.58
N ASP A 42 10.55 -11.96 4.74
CA ASP A 42 9.17 -12.13 4.27
C ASP A 42 8.22 -12.42 5.43
N SER A 43 8.63 -13.25 6.37
CA SER A 43 7.85 -13.56 7.57
C SER A 43 7.62 -12.32 8.44
N LEU A 44 8.66 -11.49 8.61
CA LEU A 44 8.56 -10.26 9.39
C LEU A 44 7.65 -9.23 8.72
N ILE A 45 7.71 -9.12 7.40
CA ILE A 45 6.83 -8.23 6.65
C ILE A 45 5.38 -8.69 6.82
N ASP A 46 5.11 -9.98 6.69
CA ASP A 46 3.76 -10.53 6.88
C ASP A 46 3.25 -10.28 8.29
N SER A 47 4.09 -10.48 9.29
CA SER A 47 3.72 -10.23 10.68
C SER A 47 3.41 -8.75 10.93
N PHE A 48 4.18 -7.86 10.30
CA PHE A 48 3.96 -6.43 10.42
C PHE A 48 2.62 -6.02 9.81
N VAL A 49 2.28 -6.55 8.66
CA VAL A 49 0.99 -6.30 8.02
C VAL A 49 -0.16 -6.80 8.91
N THR A 50 -0.03 -8.01 9.46
CA THR A 50 -1.03 -8.59 10.35
C THR A 50 -1.19 -7.77 11.63
N GLU A 51 -0.09 -7.29 12.20
CA GLU A 51 -0.11 -6.45 13.39
C GLU A 51 -0.91 -5.16 13.18
N ASN A 52 -0.91 -4.64 11.95
CA ASN A 52 -1.61 -3.40 11.60
C ASN A 52 -3.00 -3.62 11.00
N ASP A 53 -3.50 -4.85 10.98
CA ASP A 53 -4.78 -5.19 10.35
C ASP A 53 -5.94 -4.36 10.91
N TYR A 54 -6.03 -4.23 12.22
CA TYR A 54 -7.11 -3.48 12.86
C TYR A 54 -7.11 -2.01 12.44
N ARG A 55 -5.92 -1.39 12.42
CA ARG A 55 -5.79 0.01 12.03
C ARG A 55 -6.23 0.25 10.58
N ILE A 56 -5.86 -0.67 9.70
CA ILE A 56 -6.24 -0.55 8.28
C ILE A 56 -7.73 -0.76 8.10
N ARG A 57 -8.32 -1.72 8.82
CA ARG A 57 -9.78 -1.93 8.78
C ARG A 57 -10.55 -0.72 9.29
N GLU A 58 -10.05 -0.05 10.32
CA GLU A 58 -10.63 1.19 10.81
C GLU A 58 -10.58 2.29 9.76
N LEU A 59 -9.43 2.42 9.08
CA LEU A 59 -9.28 3.40 8.00
C LEU A 59 -10.31 3.15 6.90
N LEU A 60 -10.46 1.90 6.47
CA LEU A 60 -11.40 1.55 5.42
C LEU A 60 -12.86 1.75 5.86
N ALA A 61 -13.16 1.55 7.14
CA ALA A 61 -14.49 1.81 7.67
C ALA A 61 -14.80 3.31 7.71
N TYR A 62 -13.78 4.14 7.82
CA TYR A 62 -13.93 5.61 7.87
C TYR A 62 -14.27 6.20 6.50
N ILE A 63 -13.72 5.64 5.42
CA ILE A 63 -13.96 6.19 4.07
C ILE A 63 -15.27 5.67 3.49
N SER A 64 -15.84 6.43 2.54
CA SER A 64 -17.12 6.08 1.90
C SER A 64 -16.97 4.94 0.89
N GLU A 65 -18.09 4.33 0.49
CA GLU A 65 -18.07 3.28 -0.53
C GLU A 65 -17.47 3.75 -1.85
N PRO A 66 -17.83 4.93 -2.40
CA PRO A 66 -17.17 5.42 -3.61
C PRO A 66 -15.66 5.58 -3.46
N GLN A 67 -15.21 6.02 -2.29
CA GLN A 67 -13.78 6.15 -2.00
C GLN A 67 -13.09 4.79 -1.97
N LYS A 68 -13.72 3.79 -1.38
CA LYS A 68 -13.19 2.41 -1.38
C LYS A 68 -13.08 1.86 -2.79
N GLU A 69 -14.09 2.07 -3.61
CA GLU A 69 -14.08 1.61 -5.00
C GLU A 69 -12.93 2.21 -5.80
N VAL A 70 -12.69 3.51 -5.62
CA VAL A 70 -11.58 4.20 -6.27
C VAL A 70 -10.24 3.68 -5.73
N LEU A 71 -10.14 3.50 -4.43
CA LEU A 71 -8.91 2.98 -3.79
C LEU A 71 -8.56 1.59 -4.33
N TYR A 72 -9.54 0.71 -4.43
CA TYR A 72 -9.33 -0.64 -4.94
C TYR A 72 -8.96 -0.63 -6.43
N ALA A 73 -9.58 0.26 -7.20
CA ALA A 73 -9.24 0.41 -8.61
C ALA A 73 -7.79 0.86 -8.81
N ILE A 74 -7.35 1.83 -8.02
CA ILE A 74 -5.96 2.32 -8.08
C ILE A 74 -4.99 1.23 -7.60
N HIS A 75 -5.36 0.48 -6.58
CA HIS A 75 -4.56 -0.65 -6.11
C HIS A 75 -4.38 -1.69 -7.22
N GLU A 76 -5.44 -2.01 -7.95
CA GLU A 76 -5.40 -2.97 -9.05
C GLU A 76 -4.46 -2.51 -10.16
N GLU A 77 -4.47 -1.21 -10.47
CA GLU A 77 -3.59 -0.64 -11.50
C GLU A 77 -2.15 -0.45 -11.01
N GLY A 78 -1.95 -0.34 -9.70
CA GLY A 78 -0.66 0.00 -9.11
C GLY A 78 -0.37 1.48 -9.23
N GLN A 79 -0.25 1.99 -10.45
CA GLN A 79 -0.16 3.41 -10.78
C GLN A 79 -1.24 3.71 -11.81
N ALA A 80 -2.18 4.55 -11.45
CA ALA A 80 -3.35 4.80 -12.26
C ALA A 80 -3.28 6.15 -12.97
N LYS A 81 -3.44 6.13 -14.28
CA LYS A 81 -3.52 7.32 -15.12
C LYS A 81 -4.95 7.45 -15.64
N SER A 82 -5.35 8.69 -15.92
CA SER A 82 -6.66 8.96 -16.56
C SER A 82 -7.84 8.36 -15.82
N ILE A 83 -7.83 8.47 -14.49
CA ILE A 83 -8.89 7.88 -13.65
C ILE A 83 -10.26 8.51 -13.89
N VAL A 84 -10.31 9.69 -14.50
CA VAL A 84 -11.55 10.41 -14.82
C VAL A 84 -12.07 10.05 -16.21
N SER A 85 -11.44 9.13 -16.91
CA SER A 85 -11.88 8.73 -18.25
C SER A 85 -13.04 7.74 -18.19
N ALA A 86 -13.83 7.71 -19.24
CA ALA A 86 -14.91 6.74 -19.36
C ALA A 86 -14.36 5.31 -19.40
N ALA A 87 -13.19 5.11 -20.00
CA ALA A 87 -12.54 3.81 -20.08
C ALA A 87 -12.18 3.27 -18.69
N PHE A 88 -11.60 4.12 -17.83
CA PHE A 88 -11.27 3.73 -16.47
C PHE A 88 -12.52 3.42 -15.65
N THR A 89 -13.53 4.27 -15.77
CA THR A 89 -14.81 4.11 -15.08
C THR A 89 -15.46 2.76 -15.45
N LYS A 90 -15.46 2.42 -16.73
CA LYS A 90 -16.04 1.18 -17.21
C LYS A 90 -15.24 -0.05 -16.78
N LYS A 91 -13.91 0.03 -16.88
CA LYS A 91 -13.02 -1.08 -16.52
C LYS A 91 -13.19 -1.49 -15.07
N HIS A 92 -13.30 -0.52 -14.17
CA HIS A 92 -13.39 -0.76 -12.74
C HIS A 92 -14.80 -0.68 -12.18
N ARG A 93 -15.80 -0.58 -13.06
CA ARG A 93 -17.23 -0.55 -12.70
C ARG A 93 -17.54 0.57 -11.70
N LEU A 94 -16.96 1.73 -11.92
CA LEU A 94 -17.21 2.89 -11.09
C LEU A 94 -18.49 3.59 -11.57
N LYS A 95 -19.07 4.39 -10.69
CA LYS A 95 -20.37 5.04 -10.96
C LYS A 95 -20.30 6.06 -12.10
N SER A 96 -19.33 6.96 -12.05
CA SER A 96 -19.16 7.99 -13.07
C SER A 96 -17.77 8.61 -12.96
N PRO A 97 -17.26 9.27 -14.01
CA PRO A 97 -16.00 10.01 -13.91
C PRO A 97 -16.02 11.10 -12.84
N SER A 98 -17.13 11.83 -12.69
CA SER A 98 -17.20 12.90 -11.69
C SER A 98 -17.21 12.36 -10.28
N ALA A 99 -17.90 11.24 -10.02
CA ALA A 99 -17.87 10.58 -8.71
C ALA A 99 -16.47 10.06 -8.40
N THR A 100 -15.78 9.51 -9.40
CA THR A 100 -14.39 9.06 -9.27
C THR A 100 -13.48 10.22 -8.90
N GLN A 101 -13.61 11.35 -9.57
CA GLN A 101 -12.79 12.53 -9.29
C GLN A 101 -13.01 13.04 -7.87
N SER A 102 -14.26 13.13 -7.43
CA SER A 102 -14.59 13.58 -6.08
C SER A 102 -14.00 12.65 -5.02
N ALA A 103 -14.16 11.35 -5.21
CA ALA A 103 -13.63 10.35 -4.29
C ALA A 103 -12.11 10.39 -4.23
N ALA A 104 -11.45 10.50 -5.39
CA ALA A 104 -9.99 10.57 -5.47
C ALA A 104 -9.47 11.85 -4.79
N GLN A 105 -10.15 12.97 -4.99
CA GLN A 105 -9.77 14.23 -4.36
C GLN A 105 -9.82 14.12 -2.84
N LYS A 106 -10.86 13.50 -2.31
CA LYS A 106 -10.98 13.28 -0.87
C LYS A 106 -9.88 12.38 -0.33
N LEU A 107 -9.55 11.32 -1.06
CA LEU A 107 -8.46 10.42 -0.68
C LEU A 107 -7.10 11.13 -0.71
N LEU A 108 -6.89 12.05 -1.66
CA LEU A 108 -5.68 12.87 -1.69
C LEU A 108 -5.61 13.81 -0.48
N GLU A 109 -6.72 14.44 -0.13
CA GLU A 109 -6.78 15.34 1.03
C GLU A 109 -6.46 14.59 2.33
N ASP A 110 -6.88 13.34 2.43
CA ASP A 110 -6.64 12.51 3.61
C ASP A 110 -5.29 11.76 3.55
N ASP A 111 -4.45 12.06 2.57
CA ASP A 111 -3.13 11.46 2.38
C ASP A 111 -3.14 9.94 2.18
N ILE A 112 -4.27 9.39 1.75
CA ILE A 112 -4.37 7.96 1.41
C ILE A 112 -3.81 7.70 0.02
N LEU A 113 -4.01 8.64 -0.91
CA LEU A 113 -3.42 8.61 -2.23
C LEU A 113 -2.37 9.69 -2.37
N THR A 114 -1.44 9.47 -3.29
CA THR A 114 -0.56 10.52 -3.77
C THR A 114 -0.78 10.69 -5.28
N ARG A 115 -0.45 11.87 -5.78
CA ARG A 115 -0.52 12.16 -7.20
C ARG A 115 0.77 12.82 -7.64
N ASN A 116 1.40 12.26 -8.68
CA ASN A 116 2.55 12.86 -9.34
C ASN A 116 2.13 13.16 -10.78
N GLU A 117 1.91 14.45 -11.06
CA GLU A 117 1.30 14.92 -12.32
C GLU A 117 -0.11 14.33 -12.44
N LYS A 118 -0.33 13.39 -13.37
CA LYS A 118 -1.65 12.77 -13.57
C LYS A 118 -1.69 11.31 -13.14
N VAL A 119 -0.65 10.87 -12.43
CA VAL A 119 -0.53 9.48 -11.98
C VAL A 119 -0.87 9.39 -10.51
N TYR A 120 -1.88 8.58 -10.19
CA TYR A 120 -2.33 8.32 -8.82
C TYR A 120 -1.74 7.01 -8.31
N SER A 121 -1.35 7.00 -7.06
CA SER A 121 -0.90 5.77 -6.40
C SER A 121 -1.25 5.82 -4.92
N ILE A 122 -1.23 4.67 -4.27
CA ILE A 122 -1.47 4.58 -2.84
C ILE A 122 -0.23 5.09 -2.10
N ALA A 123 -0.43 6.01 -1.15
CA ALA A 123 0.65 6.66 -0.45
C ALA A 123 1.39 5.73 0.51
N ASP A 124 0.66 4.86 1.19
CA ASP A 124 1.21 4.01 2.26
C ASP A 124 1.51 2.61 1.74
N PRO A 125 2.79 2.21 1.68
CA PRO A 125 3.15 0.84 1.24
C PRO A 125 2.53 -0.25 2.12
N LEU A 126 2.29 0.02 3.39
CA LEU A 126 1.66 -0.95 4.28
C LEU A 126 0.23 -1.24 3.85
N LEU A 127 -0.50 -0.22 3.42
CA LEU A 127 -1.86 -0.39 2.88
C LEU A 127 -1.84 -1.22 1.60
N ILE A 128 -0.86 -1.01 0.73
CA ILE A 128 -0.70 -1.80 -0.50
C ILE A 128 -0.52 -3.28 -0.14
N LEU A 129 0.36 -3.57 0.81
CA LEU A 129 0.62 -4.95 1.23
C LEU A 129 -0.62 -5.60 1.83
N TRP A 130 -1.37 -4.85 2.63
CA TRP A 130 -2.60 -5.35 3.23
C TRP A 130 -3.64 -5.68 2.16
N LEU A 131 -3.81 -4.79 1.18
CA LEU A 131 -4.76 -5.01 0.07
C LEU A 131 -4.33 -6.19 -0.79
N ASP A 132 -3.03 -6.38 -1.02
CA ASP A 132 -2.52 -7.53 -1.77
C ASP A 132 -2.95 -8.86 -1.14
N LYS A 133 -3.03 -8.91 0.17
CA LYS A 133 -3.44 -10.13 0.88
C LYS A 133 -4.95 -10.37 0.83
N LYS A 134 -5.74 -9.31 0.69
CA LYS A 134 -7.21 -9.40 0.74
C LYS A 134 -7.84 -9.56 -0.63
N VAL A 135 -7.11 -9.31 -1.67
CA VAL A 135 -7.63 -9.34 -3.05
C VAL A 135 -7.25 -10.62 -3.78
#